data_4e83a12d8fe6c40952700ba715721bb8
#
_entry.id   4e83a12d8fe6c40952700ba715721bb8
#
_cell.length_a   1.000
_cell.length_b   1.000
_cell.length_c   1.000
_cell.angle_alpha   90.00
_cell.angle_beta   90.00
_cell.angle_gamma   90.00
#
_symmetry.space_group_name_H-M   'P 1'
#
loop_
_entity.id
_entity.type
_entity.pdbx_description
1 polymer ?
#
loop_
_entity_poly.entity_id
_entity_poly.type
_entity_poly.pdbx_seq_one_letter_code
_entity_poly.pdbx_strand_id
1 'polypeptide(L)'
;MSEDKSSLLGGGLDRRRFLKAAGATLAAPALASLPGVARADDVVNLTFWAWTPGTQDVINMFEKKYPNIKVNLQNVGQGGPHYVKLRDAIKAGTGLPDVAQMEFNSIPSFKALNALADMGANGANDVKGKFVDWTWKAASDDDKVYGIPWDSGPMGLLYREDVFADNKLTVPETWDEYSEAALKLAKDKPGTFLTDFGAADAGWIAAVLWQKGWRPFHVDGTNIHIQLNDAIAKDWSAYWQKLIDAKAVDTAPVWTTEWFAGLDSGKYASWITAAWGPTLMASSMKASVGKWRAAPMPQYKKGDKIDSNWGGSNFSAFTTSPHLKEATLFATFMGGDPEAGKFWNTKEFLFPVQKSLIDDKELMGTKYDFYGGQAVNEVFAAAESQVDVGFEFAPFQDYVNSQIQDELAASIGGKGTLADAFDRVQATVVAYAADQGYTVV
;
A
#
# COMPACT_ATOMS: atom_id res chain seq x y z
N MET A 1 -48.11 10.35 45.59
CA MET A 1 -47.39 10.93 46.72
C MET A 1 -46.20 11.64 46.10
N SER A 2 -46.31 12.91 45.64
CA SER A 2 -46.24 14.17 46.42
C SER A 2 -44.88 14.26 47.12
N GLU A 3 -44.05 15.26 46.93
CA GLU A 3 -44.12 16.73 46.81
C GLU A 3 -42.70 17.18 46.43
N ASP A 4 -42.43 18.02 45.49
CA ASP A 4 -42.55 19.48 45.36
C ASP A 4 -41.90 20.30 46.50
N LYS A 5 -41.05 21.23 46.05
CA LYS A 5 -40.82 22.64 46.46
C LYS A 5 -39.37 23.03 46.14
N SER A 6 -39.09 23.77 45.12
CA SER A 6 -39.23 25.22 44.85
C SER A 6 -38.37 26.13 45.72
N SER A 7 -37.57 26.93 44.97
CA SER A 7 -37.27 28.37 45.07
C SER A 7 -36.18 28.84 46.08
N LEU A 8 -35.22 29.64 45.58
CA LEU A 8 -35.24 31.11 45.68
C LEU A 8 -33.90 31.73 45.16
N LEU A 9 -34.04 32.63 44.17
CA LEU A 9 -33.46 33.98 44.08
C LEU A 9 -31.94 34.10 44.20
N GLY A 10 -31.18 34.64 43.23
CA GLY A 10 -31.38 35.93 42.55
C GLY A 10 -30.24 36.87 42.98
N GLY A 11 -29.35 37.20 42.05
CA GLY A 11 -28.28 38.13 42.33
C GLY A 11 -27.50 38.49 41.05
N GLY A 12 -28.07 39.37 40.25
CA GLY A 12 -27.39 40.00 39.13
C GLY A 12 -26.27 40.89 39.61
N LEU A 13 -25.08 40.76 39.06
CA LEU A 13 -23.97 41.69 39.20
C LEU A 13 -23.84 42.53 37.94
N ASP A 14 -24.11 43.81 38.20
CA ASP A 14 -24.17 44.97 37.28
C ASP A 14 -22.85 45.22 36.59
N ARG A 15 -22.89 45.34 35.26
CA ARG A 15 -21.78 45.61 34.34
C ARG A 15 -21.24 47.04 34.41
N ARG A 16 -21.61 47.84 35.37
CA ARG A 16 -21.29 49.28 35.40
C ARG A 16 -20.28 49.75 36.49
N ARG A 17 -19.60 48.85 37.19
CA ARG A 17 -18.66 49.26 38.26
C ARG A 17 -17.19 48.99 38.02
N PHE A 18 -16.76 48.76 36.79
CA PHE A 18 -15.31 48.53 36.47
C PHE A 18 -14.67 49.64 35.63
N LEU A 19 -15.20 50.83 35.62
CA LEU A 19 -14.61 51.97 34.96
C LEU A 19 -14.55 53.16 35.91
N LYS A 20 -13.61 53.20 36.83
CA LYS A 20 -13.08 54.41 37.50
C LYS A 20 -11.95 54.03 38.46
N ALA A 21 -10.74 53.97 37.98
CA ALA A 21 -9.55 54.34 38.73
C ALA A 21 -8.51 54.83 37.71
N ALA A 22 -8.39 56.15 37.66
CA ALA A 22 -7.47 56.89 36.79
C ALA A 22 -6.07 56.94 37.39
N GLY A 23 -5.07 56.98 36.54
CA GLY A 23 -3.93 57.86 36.61
C GLY A 23 -2.88 57.57 37.68
N ALA A 24 -1.79 56.95 37.24
CA ALA A 24 -0.46 57.30 37.76
C ALA A 24 0.59 57.01 36.64
N THR A 25 1.08 58.07 36.06
CA THR A 25 2.31 58.13 35.24
C THR A 25 3.48 57.72 36.09
N LEU A 26 4.21 56.65 35.70
CA LEU A 26 5.57 56.43 36.14
C LEU A 26 6.43 55.94 34.98
N ALA A 27 7.58 56.59 34.90
CA ALA A 27 8.61 56.49 33.87
C ALA A 27 9.06 55.09 33.55
N ALA A 28 9.22 54.79 32.25
CA ALA A 28 9.89 53.60 31.75
C ALA A 28 11.40 53.67 32.01
N PRO A 29 12.02 52.65 32.61
CA PRO A 29 13.43 52.42 32.40
C PRO A 29 13.61 51.67 31.08
N ALA A 30 14.46 52.21 30.20
CA ALA A 30 14.98 51.49 29.04
C ALA A 30 15.70 50.24 29.51
N LEU A 31 15.06 49.07 29.34
CA LEU A 31 15.72 47.79 29.45
C LEU A 31 16.51 47.58 28.16
N ALA A 32 17.81 47.68 28.30
CA ALA A 32 18.79 47.27 27.30
C ALA A 32 18.48 45.90 26.76
N SER A 33 18.50 45.75 25.46
CA SER A 33 18.47 44.49 24.70
C SER A 33 19.56 43.55 25.24
N LEU A 34 19.16 42.57 26.02
CA LEU A 34 19.96 41.39 26.25
C LEU A 34 19.95 40.54 24.96
N PRO A 35 21.11 40.20 24.41
CA PRO A 35 21.15 39.28 23.27
C PRO A 35 20.82 37.88 23.75
N GLY A 36 19.85 37.25 23.12
CA GLY A 36 19.74 35.80 23.06
C GLY A 36 19.10 35.11 24.24
N VAL A 37 17.82 35.35 24.51
CA VAL A 37 16.95 34.25 24.87
C VAL A 37 16.49 33.67 23.56
N ALA A 38 17.11 32.56 23.12
CA ALA A 38 16.52 31.71 22.09
C ALA A 38 15.08 31.47 22.54
N ARG A 39 14.08 31.91 21.78
CA ARG A 39 12.72 31.43 21.88
C ARG A 39 12.85 29.93 21.75
N ALA A 40 12.38 29.18 22.75
CA ALA A 40 12.09 27.79 22.55
C ALA A 40 11.25 27.72 21.26
N ASP A 41 11.78 27.07 20.23
CA ASP A 41 11.05 26.90 18.98
C ASP A 41 9.67 26.39 19.34
N ASP A 42 8.61 27.04 18.86
CA ASP A 42 7.24 26.62 19.15
C ASP A 42 7.09 25.15 18.71
N VAL A 43 6.60 24.30 19.64
CA VAL A 43 6.41 22.88 19.35
C VAL A 43 5.38 22.73 18.25
N VAL A 44 5.76 22.14 17.14
CA VAL A 44 4.88 21.78 16.04
C VAL A 44 4.21 20.44 16.33
N ASN A 45 2.89 20.39 16.22
CA ASN A 45 2.12 19.17 16.39
C ASN A 45 1.57 18.71 15.04
N LEU A 46 1.98 17.54 14.57
CA LEU A 46 1.49 16.90 13.36
C LEU A 46 0.48 15.80 13.71
N THR A 47 -0.57 15.69 12.91
CA THR A 47 -1.49 14.56 12.92
C THR A 47 -1.10 13.59 11.83
N PHE A 48 -0.94 12.33 12.18
CA PHE A 48 -0.54 11.28 11.24
C PHE A 48 -1.53 10.11 11.26
N TRP A 49 -2.06 9.75 10.10
CA TRP A 49 -2.93 8.58 9.95
C TRP A 49 -2.17 7.42 9.31
N ALA A 50 -2.05 6.32 10.05
CA ALA A 50 -1.42 5.10 9.57
C ALA A 50 -2.02 3.86 10.25
N TRP A 51 -1.85 2.70 9.63
CA TRP A 51 -2.39 1.43 10.15
C TRP A 51 -1.31 0.40 10.44
N THR A 52 -0.08 0.59 9.97
CA THR A 52 0.98 -0.40 10.12
C THR A 52 1.43 -0.51 11.58
N PRO A 53 1.55 -1.74 12.12
CA PRO A 53 2.17 -1.96 13.41
C PRO A 53 3.57 -1.35 13.50
N GLY A 54 4.08 -1.11 14.70
CA GLY A 54 5.42 -0.53 14.90
C GLY A 54 5.56 0.95 14.55
N THR A 55 4.54 1.58 13.94
CA THR A 55 4.59 2.99 13.53
C THR A 55 4.95 3.93 14.68
N GLN A 56 4.45 3.68 15.88
CA GLN A 56 4.77 4.51 17.05
C GLN A 56 6.25 4.45 17.44
N ASP A 57 6.92 3.31 17.23
CA ASP A 57 8.33 3.18 17.56
C ASP A 57 9.18 4.04 16.63
N VAL A 58 8.85 4.09 15.34
CA VAL A 58 9.55 4.94 14.37
C VAL A 58 9.23 6.42 14.61
N ILE A 59 8.01 6.78 15.03
CA ILE A 59 7.68 8.14 15.49
C ILE A 59 8.57 8.53 16.68
N ASN A 60 8.76 7.64 17.65
CA ASN A 60 9.62 7.89 18.80
C ASN A 60 11.10 8.13 18.38
N MET A 61 11.58 7.42 17.34
CA MET A 61 12.91 7.66 16.74
C MET A 61 12.97 9.06 16.10
N PHE A 62 11.91 9.45 15.37
CA PHE A 62 11.80 10.78 14.77
C PHE A 62 11.79 11.89 15.82
N GLU A 63 10.95 11.78 16.84
CA GLU A 63 10.82 12.79 17.92
C GLU A 63 12.10 12.92 18.77
N LYS A 64 12.87 11.85 18.90
CA LYS A 64 14.19 11.92 19.53
C LYS A 64 15.17 12.76 18.72
N LYS A 65 15.10 12.68 17.40
CA LYS A 65 15.96 13.42 16.46
C LYS A 65 15.48 14.88 16.27
N TYR A 66 14.16 15.10 16.34
CA TYR A 66 13.50 16.39 16.13
C TYR A 66 12.56 16.72 17.31
N PRO A 67 13.08 17.07 18.49
CA PRO A 67 12.30 17.16 19.73
C PRO A 67 11.24 18.28 19.75
N ASN A 68 11.35 19.25 18.85
CA ASN A 68 10.39 20.34 18.66
C ASN A 68 9.22 19.96 17.73
N ILE A 69 9.17 18.74 17.19
CA ILE A 69 8.04 18.25 16.40
C ILE A 69 7.43 17.05 17.13
N LYS A 70 6.12 17.09 17.36
CA LYS A 70 5.35 16.01 17.98
C LYS A 70 4.36 15.44 16.98
N VAL A 71 4.20 14.12 16.97
CA VAL A 71 3.35 13.41 16.01
C VAL A 71 2.26 12.64 16.75
N ASN A 72 1.01 13.02 16.49
CA ASN A 72 -0.16 12.33 16.98
C ASN A 72 -0.62 11.26 15.99
N LEU A 73 -0.27 10.01 16.27
CA LEU A 73 -0.67 8.85 15.47
C LEU A 73 -2.14 8.50 15.69
N GLN A 74 -2.86 8.29 14.59
CA GLN A 74 -4.23 7.79 14.62
C GLN A 74 -4.38 6.64 13.61
N ASN A 75 -4.90 5.50 14.08
CA ASN A 75 -5.34 4.43 13.20
C ASN A 75 -6.84 4.60 12.96
N VAL A 76 -7.20 5.03 11.76
CA VAL A 76 -8.58 5.28 11.35
C VAL A 76 -9.18 4.15 10.51
N GLY A 77 -8.44 3.06 10.36
CA GLY A 77 -8.77 1.90 9.54
C GLY A 77 -7.61 1.55 8.60
N GLN A 78 -7.75 0.47 7.85
CA GLN A 78 -6.78 -0.02 6.89
C GLN A 78 -7.42 -0.14 5.50
N GLY A 79 -6.67 0.19 4.43
CA GLY A 79 -7.16 0.10 3.05
C GLY A 79 -8.43 0.91 2.81
N GLY A 80 -9.49 0.29 2.29
CA GLY A 80 -10.76 0.96 1.95
C GLY A 80 -11.33 1.85 3.05
N PRO A 81 -11.52 1.38 4.30
CA PRO A 81 -11.98 2.21 5.42
C PRO A 81 -11.13 3.45 5.68
N HIS A 82 -9.81 3.36 5.53
CA HIS A 82 -8.90 4.50 5.66
C HIS A 82 -9.18 5.55 4.57
N TYR A 83 -9.26 5.13 3.32
CA TYR A 83 -9.52 6.02 2.19
C TYR A 83 -10.92 6.63 2.20
N VAL A 84 -11.93 5.92 2.68
CA VAL A 84 -13.28 6.49 2.89
C VAL A 84 -13.20 7.67 3.85
N LYS A 85 -12.52 7.53 4.99
CA LYS A 85 -12.38 8.63 5.96
C LYS A 85 -11.59 9.82 5.42
N LEU A 86 -10.53 9.57 4.64
CA LEU A 86 -9.80 10.65 3.97
C LEU A 86 -10.71 11.41 2.99
N ARG A 87 -11.50 10.70 2.15
CA ARG A 87 -12.44 11.33 1.23
C ARG A 87 -13.55 12.11 1.96
N ASP A 88 -14.05 11.57 3.08
CA ASP A 88 -15.05 12.27 3.90
C ASP A 88 -14.48 13.56 4.49
N ALA A 89 -13.24 13.55 4.96
CA ALA A 89 -12.55 14.73 5.48
C ALA A 89 -12.29 15.77 4.36
N ILE A 90 -11.91 15.34 3.16
CA ILE A 90 -11.77 16.21 1.98
C ILE A 90 -13.12 16.87 1.66
N LYS A 91 -14.19 16.08 1.59
CA LYS A 91 -15.54 16.57 1.30
C LYS A 91 -16.05 17.54 2.37
N ALA A 92 -15.73 17.29 3.63
CA ALA A 92 -16.08 18.17 4.75
C ALA A 92 -15.23 19.45 4.81
N GLY A 93 -14.09 19.50 4.11
CA GLY A 93 -13.13 20.61 4.16
C GLY A 93 -12.41 20.76 5.49
N THR A 94 -12.45 19.72 6.35
CA THR A 94 -11.84 19.73 7.68
C THR A 94 -11.54 18.31 8.16
N GLY A 95 -10.57 18.18 9.08
CA GLY A 95 -10.25 16.90 9.72
C GLY A 95 -9.28 16.01 8.95
N LEU A 96 -8.69 16.50 7.84
CA LEU A 96 -7.56 15.81 7.20
C LEU A 96 -6.35 15.84 8.14
N PRO A 97 -5.53 14.75 8.16
CA PRO A 97 -4.26 14.75 8.86
C PRO A 97 -3.22 15.61 8.13
N ASP A 98 -2.10 15.91 8.79
CA ASP A 98 -0.95 16.53 8.12
C ASP A 98 -0.25 15.55 7.19
N VAL A 99 -0.13 14.29 7.62
CA VAL A 99 0.46 13.18 6.85
C VAL A 99 -0.42 11.95 6.94
N ALA A 100 -0.49 11.15 5.88
CA ALA A 100 -1.07 9.82 5.93
C ALA A 100 -0.20 8.78 5.22
N GLN A 101 -0.30 7.53 5.69
CA GLN A 101 0.12 6.36 4.92
C GLN A 101 -0.82 6.18 3.73
N MET A 102 -0.27 6.04 2.54
CA MET A 102 -1.01 5.92 1.28
C MET A 102 -0.40 4.80 0.43
N GLU A 103 -1.21 3.90 -0.10
CA GLU A 103 -0.74 2.93 -1.10
C GLU A 103 -0.51 3.61 -2.45
N PHE A 104 0.42 3.06 -3.27
CA PHE A 104 0.74 3.64 -4.57
C PHE A 104 -0.47 3.78 -5.50
N ASN A 105 -1.37 2.80 -5.49
CA ASN A 105 -2.58 2.81 -6.30
C ASN A 105 -3.58 3.92 -5.94
N SER A 106 -3.47 4.51 -4.74
CA SER A 106 -4.36 5.57 -4.27
C SER A 106 -3.86 6.97 -4.63
N ILE A 107 -2.56 7.15 -4.87
CA ILE A 107 -1.97 8.46 -5.18
C ILE A 107 -2.68 9.17 -6.34
N PRO A 108 -2.96 8.54 -7.51
CA PRO A 108 -3.61 9.23 -8.62
C PRO A 108 -4.99 9.79 -8.25
N SER A 109 -5.78 9.07 -7.45
CA SER A 109 -7.13 9.52 -7.08
C SER A 109 -7.11 10.73 -6.13
N PHE A 110 -6.18 10.76 -5.18
CA PHE A 110 -6.05 11.89 -4.26
C PHE A 110 -5.36 13.09 -4.90
N LYS A 111 -4.50 12.89 -5.91
CA LYS A 111 -4.00 13.96 -6.79
C LYS A 111 -5.14 14.61 -7.57
N ALA A 112 -6.01 13.81 -8.20
CA ALA A 112 -7.16 14.30 -8.94
C ALA A 112 -8.11 15.16 -8.08
N LEU A 113 -8.19 14.87 -6.77
CA LEU A 113 -8.93 15.68 -5.78
C LEU A 113 -8.17 16.94 -5.33
N ASN A 114 -6.95 17.19 -5.82
CA ASN A 114 -6.05 18.26 -5.35
C ASN A 114 -5.81 18.22 -3.82
N ALA A 115 -5.86 17.04 -3.21
CA ALA A 115 -5.74 16.90 -1.77
C ALA A 115 -4.29 16.72 -1.32
N LEU A 116 -3.43 16.14 -2.16
CA LEU A 116 -2.02 15.88 -1.83
C LEU A 116 -1.17 17.14 -2.09
N ALA A 117 -0.35 17.48 -1.11
CA ALA A 117 0.59 18.58 -1.21
C ALA A 117 1.83 18.16 -2.02
N ASP A 118 2.38 19.10 -2.77
CA ASP A 118 3.71 18.95 -3.36
C ASP A 118 4.78 19.15 -2.28
N MET A 119 5.43 18.07 -1.91
CA MET A 119 6.53 18.04 -0.95
C MET A 119 7.90 18.38 -1.58
N GLY A 120 8.00 18.43 -2.92
CA GLY A 120 9.24 18.63 -3.66
C GLY A 120 10.00 19.88 -3.24
N ALA A 121 9.31 21.00 -3.18
CA ALA A 121 9.86 22.29 -2.76
C ALA A 121 10.25 22.36 -1.26
N ASN A 122 9.84 21.38 -0.45
CA ASN A 122 10.10 21.30 0.99
C ASN A 122 11.19 20.29 1.35
N GLY A 123 12.01 19.87 0.38
CA GLY A 123 13.16 19.01 0.59
C GLY A 123 12.95 17.53 0.18
N ALA A 124 11.76 17.13 -0.28
CA ALA A 124 11.52 15.76 -0.71
C ALA A 124 12.40 15.37 -1.91
N ASN A 125 12.66 16.27 -2.84
CA ASN A 125 13.53 16.00 -3.99
C ASN A 125 14.98 15.64 -3.62
N ASP A 126 15.47 16.08 -2.45
CA ASP A 126 16.84 15.82 -1.99
C ASP A 126 17.10 14.34 -1.71
N VAL A 127 16.05 13.56 -1.51
CA VAL A 127 16.15 12.12 -1.20
C VAL A 127 15.80 11.20 -2.37
N LYS A 128 15.41 11.73 -3.53
CA LYS A 128 15.02 10.97 -4.74
C LYS A 128 15.98 9.84 -5.06
N GLY A 129 17.29 10.10 -5.05
CA GLY A 129 18.32 9.11 -5.39
C GLY A 129 18.46 7.94 -4.42
N LYS A 130 17.84 8.00 -3.24
CA LYS A 130 17.89 6.93 -2.24
C LYS A 130 16.94 5.78 -2.54
N PHE A 131 15.88 6.02 -3.32
CA PHE A 131 14.79 5.08 -3.56
C PHE A 131 14.95 4.36 -4.89
N VAL A 132 14.34 3.18 -5.01
CA VAL A 132 14.16 2.50 -6.30
C VAL A 132 13.34 3.36 -7.24
N ASP A 133 13.73 3.39 -8.51
CA ASP A 133 13.25 4.41 -9.45
C ASP A 133 11.74 4.33 -9.71
N TRP A 134 11.17 3.12 -9.77
CA TRP A 134 9.73 2.95 -10.03
C TRP A 134 8.87 3.44 -8.85
N THR A 135 9.31 3.25 -7.60
CA THR A 135 8.57 3.70 -6.41
C THR A 135 8.52 5.23 -6.35
N TRP A 136 9.64 5.87 -6.70
CA TRP A 136 9.68 7.32 -6.79
C TRP A 136 8.79 7.85 -7.91
N LYS A 137 8.83 7.22 -9.10
CA LYS A 137 7.98 7.58 -10.22
C LYS A 137 6.49 7.43 -9.90
N ALA A 138 6.11 6.36 -9.20
CA ALA A 138 4.71 6.13 -8.79
C ALA A 138 4.19 7.17 -7.78
N ALA A 139 5.08 7.84 -7.04
CA ALA A 139 4.74 8.83 -6.01
C ALA A 139 5.02 10.29 -6.44
N SER A 140 5.45 10.54 -7.68
CA SER A 140 5.83 11.87 -8.17
C SER A 140 5.42 12.11 -9.62
N ASP A 141 5.31 13.39 -10.00
CA ASP A 141 5.20 13.86 -11.38
C ASP A 141 6.29 14.91 -11.60
N ASP A 142 7.26 14.62 -12.45
CA ASP A 142 8.44 15.44 -12.68
C ASP A 142 9.13 15.84 -11.36
N ASP A 143 9.10 17.15 -11.01
CA ASP A 143 9.68 17.66 -9.77
C ASP A 143 8.70 17.74 -8.59
N LYS A 144 7.42 17.43 -8.81
CA LYS A 144 6.39 17.41 -7.76
C LYS A 144 6.35 16.06 -7.08
N VAL A 145 6.43 16.05 -5.76
CA VAL A 145 6.49 14.85 -4.93
C VAL A 145 5.23 14.77 -4.08
N TYR A 146 4.40 13.76 -4.31
CA TYR A 146 3.12 13.56 -3.63
C TYR A 146 3.18 12.47 -2.55
N GLY A 147 4.25 11.68 -2.52
CA GLY A 147 4.50 10.66 -1.51
C GLY A 147 5.98 10.36 -1.35
N ILE A 148 6.41 10.04 -0.15
CA ILE A 148 7.74 9.49 0.11
C ILE A 148 7.59 7.98 0.16
N PRO A 149 8.20 7.22 -0.77
CA PRO A 149 8.12 5.76 -0.76
C PRO A 149 8.66 5.17 0.54
N TRP A 150 8.09 4.04 0.94
CA TRP A 150 8.46 3.42 2.20
C TRP A 150 8.64 1.90 2.10
N ASP A 151 7.66 1.19 1.52
CA ASP A 151 7.73 -0.24 1.26
C ASP A 151 7.26 -0.55 -0.16
N SER A 152 7.61 -1.73 -0.65
CA SER A 152 7.19 -2.24 -1.95
C SER A 152 6.77 -3.69 -1.86
N GLY A 153 6.12 -4.16 -2.90
CA GLY A 153 5.67 -5.53 -3.03
C GLY A 153 6.11 -6.18 -4.35
N PRO A 154 7.44 -6.27 -4.63
CA PRO A 154 7.90 -7.08 -5.75
C PRO A 154 7.37 -8.50 -5.61
N MET A 155 7.04 -9.14 -6.73
CA MET A 155 6.33 -10.41 -6.73
C MET A 155 7.29 -11.61 -6.69
N GLY A 156 6.80 -12.72 -6.15
CA GLY A 156 7.54 -13.99 -6.10
C GLY A 156 6.61 -15.18 -5.96
N LEU A 157 7.18 -16.35 -6.07
CA LEU A 157 6.51 -17.62 -5.83
C LEU A 157 6.92 -18.17 -4.46
N LEU A 158 5.98 -18.27 -3.53
CA LEU A 158 6.14 -19.07 -2.33
C LEU A 158 5.57 -20.46 -2.60
N TYR A 159 6.32 -21.51 -2.24
CA TYR A 159 5.89 -22.89 -2.49
C TYR A 159 6.21 -23.83 -1.33
N ARG A 160 5.39 -24.86 -1.17
CA ARG A 160 5.55 -25.96 -0.22
C ARG A 160 6.55 -26.98 -0.77
N GLU A 161 7.78 -26.93 -0.27
CA GLU A 161 8.86 -27.84 -0.69
C GLU A 161 8.46 -29.32 -0.48
N ASP A 162 7.82 -29.62 0.65
CA ASP A 162 7.35 -30.99 0.95
C ASP A 162 6.27 -31.47 -0.05
N VAL A 163 5.28 -30.62 -0.38
CA VAL A 163 4.24 -30.97 -1.35
C VAL A 163 4.82 -31.14 -2.75
N PHE A 164 5.77 -30.28 -3.14
CA PHE A 164 6.46 -30.38 -4.43
C PHE A 164 7.26 -31.68 -4.53
N ALA A 165 8.03 -32.03 -3.48
CA ALA A 165 8.82 -33.25 -3.43
C ALA A 165 7.94 -34.50 -3.49
N ASP A 166 6.89 -34.57 -2.67
CA ASP A 166 5.98 -35.70 -2.57
C ASP A 166 5.27 -36.00 -3.91
N ASN A 167 4.98 -34.97 -4.69
CA ASN A 167 4.29 -35.07 -5.98
C ASN A 167 5.22 -34.99 -7.19
N LYS A 168 6.55 -34.99 -6.96
CA LYS A 168 7.58 -34.90 -8.01
C LYS A 168 7.37 -33.72 -8.95
N LEU A 169 7.06 -32.57 -8.36
CA LEU A 169 6.96 -31.30 -9.06
C LEU A 169 8.32 -30.59 -9.03
N THR A 170 8.68 -29.96 -10.11
CA THR A 170 9.79 -28.99 -10.17
C THR A 170 9.27 -27.59 -9.90
N VAL A 171 10.10 -26.74 -9.35
CA VAL A 171 9.76 -25.31 -9.20
C VAL A 171 9.68 -24.70 -10.59
N PRO A 172 8.53 -24.14 -10.99
CA PRO A 172 8.33 -23.64 -12.35
C PRO A 172 9.11 -22.34 -12.59
N GLU A 173 9.86 -22.28 -13.67
CA GLU A 173 10.53 -21.07 -14.14
C GLU A 173 9.63 -20.25 -15.08
N THR A 174 8.62 -20.90 -15.69
CA THR A 174 7.70 -20.27 -16.64
C THR A 174 6.24 -20.49 -16.26
N TRP A 175 5.34 -19.63 -16.76
CA TRP A 175 3.90 -19.80 -16.58
C TRP A 175 3.38 -21.09 -17.28
N ASP A 176 4.01 -21.55 -18.35
CA ASP A 176 3.67 -22.82 -18.97
C ASP A 176 4.01 -23.99 -18.04
N GLU A 177 5.22 -24.00 -17.46
CA GLU A 177 5.63 -25.00 -16.46
C GLU A 177 4.72 -24.94 -15.21
N TYR A 178 4.28 -23.73 -14.80
CA TYR A 178 3.32 -23.55 -13.70
C TYR A 178 1.96 -24.18 -14.01
N SER A 179 1.44 -23.96 -15.24
CA SER A 179 0.20 -24.60 -15.72
C SER A 179 0.31 -26.12 -15.75
N GLU A 180 1.43 -26.66 -16.25
CA GLU A 180 1.67 -28.12 -16.28
C GLU A 180 1.72 -28.71 -14.88
N ALA A 181 2.39 -28.05 -13.94
CA ALA A 181 2.44 -28.46 -12.54
C ALA A 181 1.05 -28.46 -11.90
N ALA A 182 0.22 -27.43 -12.16
CA ALA A 182 -1.15 -27.33 -11.66
C ALA A 182 -2.03 -28.48 -12.18
N LEU A 183 -2.00 -28.73 -13.49
CA LEU A 183 -2.76 -29.81 -14.14
C LEU A 183 -2.32 -31.20 -13.63
N LYS A 184 -1.00 -31.40 -13.49
CA LYS A 184 -0.45 -32.66 -12.95
C LYS A 184 -0.91 -32.88 -11.51
N LEU A 185 -0.78 -31.89 -10.65
CA LEU A 185 -1.14 -32.01 -9.23
C LEU A 185 -2.63 -32.30 -9.06
N ALA A 186 -3.50 -31.58 -9.77
CA ALA A 186 -4.94 -31.79 -9.73
C ALA A 186 -5.34 -33.21 -10.18
N LYS A 187 -4.64 -33.77 -11.18
CA LYS A 187 -4.85 -35.12 -11.67
C LYS A 187 -4.38 -36.18 -10.67
N ASP A 188 -3.17 -36.04 -10.14
CA ASP A 188 -2.49 -37.03 -9.33
C ASP A 188 -2.99 -37.03 -7.87
N LYS A 189 -3.45 -35.87 -7.39
CA LYS A 189 -3.91 -35.68 -6.00
C LYS A 189 -5.15 -34.75 -5.94
N PRO A 190 -6.34 -35.29 -6.30
CA PRO A 190 -7.58 -34.51 -6.28
C PRO A 190 -7.84 -33.84 -4.92
N GLY A 191 -8.20 -32.58 -4.91
CA GLY A 191 -8.42 -31.76 -3.70
C GLY A 191 -7.16 -31.09 -3.16
N THR A 192 -6.00 -31.28 -3.81
CA THR A 192 -4.79 -30.48 -3.60
C THR A 192 -4.56 -29.65 -4.88
N PHE A 193 -4.30 -28.37 -4.71
CA PHE A 193 -4.17 -27.42 -5.82
C PHE A 193 -2.76 -26.83 -5.80
N LEU A 194 -2.25 -26.49 -6.98
CA LEU A 194 -1.00 -25.73 -7.02
C LEU A 194 -1.19 -24.37 -6.38
N THR A 195 -2.33 -23.71 -6.66
CA THR A 195 -2.73 -22.42 -6.09
C THR A 195 -4.25 -22.26 -6.12
N ASP A 196 -4.74 -21.17 -5.60
CA ASP A 196 -6.09 -20.65 -5.80
C ASP A 196 -6.12 -19.54 -6.86
N PHE A 197 -7.31 -19.25 -7.38
CA PHE A 197 -7.59 -18.09 -8.22
C PHE A 197 -8.44 -17.10 -7.44
N GLY A 198 -7.79 -16.08 -6.90
CA GLY A 198 -8.44 -15.06 -6.07
C GLY A 198 -9.19 -14.03 -6.90
N ALA A 199 -10.39 -14.34 -7.43
CA ALA A 199 -11.18 -13.38 -8.20
C ALA A 199 -11.51 -12.09 -7.43
N ALA A 200 -11.57 -12.16 -6.11
CA ALA A 200 -11.82 -11.01 -5.25
C ALA A 200 -10.55 -10.16 -4.96
N ASP A 201 -9.42 -10.47 -5.56
CA ASP A 201 -8.16 -9.75 -5.35
C ASP A 201 -7.68 -9.02 -6.61
N ALA A 202 -8.28 -7.86 -6.89
CA ALA A 202 -7.93 -7.05 -8.04
C ALA A 202 -6.46 -6.59 -8.02
N GLY A 203 -5.85 -6.44 -6.85
CA GLY A 203 -4.44 -6.09 -6.71
C GLY A 203 -3.52 -7.19 -7.23
N TRP A 204 -3.78 -8.44 -6.86
CA TRP A 204 -3.07 -9.60 -7.39
C TRP A 204 -3.26 -9.77 -8.91
N ILE A 205 -4.52 -9.63 -9.38
CA ILE A 205 -4.85 -9.72 -10.80
C ILE A 205 -4.08 -8.66 -11.60
N ALA A 206 -4.09 -7.42 -11.13
CA ALA A 206 -3.36 -6.32 -11.77
C ALA A 206 -1.85 -6.58 -11.79
N ALA A 207 -1.27 -7.12 -10.71
CA ALA A 207 0.15 -7.42 -10.62
C ALA A 207 0.57 -8.51 -11.61
N VAL A 208 -0.18 -9.62 -11.71
CA VAL A 208 0.13 -10.70 -12.67
C VAL A 208 -0.02 -10.22 -14.12
N LEU A 209 -1.02 -9.39 -14.41
CA LEU A 209 -1.19 -8.75 -15.72
C LEU A 209 -0.08 -7.72 -16.00
N TRP A 210 0.36 -6.96 -15.00
CA TRP A 210 1.44 -5.99 -15.09
C TRP A 210 2.74 -6.68 -15.57
N GLN A 211 3.14 -7.80 -14.94
CA GLN A 211 4.29 -8.59 -15.38
C GLN A 211 4.17 -9.02 -16.85
N LYS A 212 2.97 -9.32 -17.33
CA LYS A 212 2.70 -9.71 -18.73
C LYS A 212 2.85 -8.54 -19.71
N GLY A 213 2.98 -7.32 -19.21
CA GLY A 213 3.08 -6.10 -20.01
C GLY A 213 1.75 -5.36 -20.21
N TRP A 214 0.71 -5.68 -19.42
CA TRP A 214 -0.56 -4.97 -19.45
C TRP A 214 -0.40 -3.51 -19.03
N ARG A 215 -0.97 -2.58 -19.83
CA ARG A 215 -0.91 -1.14 -19.64
C ARG A 215 -2.30 -0.55 -19.89
N PRO A 216 -3.22 -0.74 -18.89
CA PRO A 216 -4.63 -0.42 -19.11
C PRO A 216 -4.92 1.07 -19.16
N PHE A 217 -4.04 1.90 -18.61
CA PHE A 217 -4.25 3.33 -18.47
C PHE A 217 -3.03 4.14 -18.92
N HIS A 218 -3.33 5.29 -19.52
CA HIS A 218 -2.40 6.41 -19.64
C HIS A 218 -3.18 7.71 -19.47
N VAL A 219 -2.69 8.60 -18.60
CA VAL A 219 -3.39 9.83 -18.23
C VAL A 219 -2.56 11.05 -18.64
N ASP A 220 -3.15 11.91 -19.47
CA ASP A 220 -2.58 13.20 -19.87
C ASP A 220 -3.60 14.31 -19.61
N GLY A 221 -3.48 15.00 -18.48
CA GLY A 221 -4.43 16.00 -18.01
C GLY A 221 -5.83 15.40 -17.82
N THR A 222 -6.80 15.87 -18.61
CA THR A 222 -8.17 15.33 -18.65
C THR A 222 -8.36 14.22 -19.68
N ASN A 223 -7.35 13.93 -20.52
CA ASN A 223 -7.41 12.82 -21.45
C ASN A 223 -6.99 11.55 -20.75
N ILE A 224 -7.71 10.46 -21.00
CA ILE A 224 -7.37 9.15 -20.46
C ILE A 224 -7.51 8.09 -21.55
N HIS A 225 -6.45 7.33 -21.75
CA HIS A 225 -6.52 6.08 -22.52
C HIS A 225 -6.94 4.96 -21.58
N ILE A 226 -7.95 4.16 -21.98
CA ILE A 226 -8.45 3.04 -21.19
C ILE A 226 -8.53 1.81 -22.09
N GLN A 227 -7.73 0.79 -21.79
CA GLN A 227 -7.74 -0.48 -22.54
C GLN A 227 -7.54 -1.68 -21.61
N LEU A 228 -8.59 -2.00 -20.85
CA LEU A 228 -8.59 -3.09 -19.87
C LEU A 228 -8.71 -4.47 -20.51
N ASN A 229 -9.33 -4.58 -21.70
CA ASN A 229 -9.65 -5.82 -22.41
C ASN A 229 -8.76 -6.06 -23.64
N ASP A 230 -7.51 -5.62 -23.58
CA ASP A 230 -6.54 -5.82 -24.68
C ASP A 230 -6.20 -7.30 -24.92
N ALA A 231 -5.32 -7.57 -25.88
CA ALA A 231 -4.88 -8.91 -26.20
C ALA A 231 -4.17 -9.58 -25.02
N ILE A 232 -3.47 -8.80 -24.18
CA ILE A 232 -2.76 -9.30 -22.99
C ILE A 232 -3.75 -9.81 -21.94
N ALA A 233 -4.78 -9.00 -21.65
CA ALA A 233 -5.84 -9.38 -20.71
C ALA A 233 -6.61 -10.62 -21.22
N LYS A 234 -6.88 -10.71 -22.51
CA LYS A 234 -7.57 -11.87 -23.12
C LYS A 234 -6.73 -13.15 -23.06
N ASP A 235 -5.44 -13.06 -23.34
CA ASP A 235 -4.53 -14.20 -23.27
C ASP A 235 -4.34 -14.66 -21.80
N TRP A 236 -4.19 -13.73 -20.86
CA TRP A 236 -4.18 -14.02 -19.43
C TRP A 236 -5.48 -14.70 -18.96
N SER A 237 -6.62 -14.20 -19.43
CA SER A 237 -7.93 -14.79 -19.13
C SER A 237 -8.05 -16.21 -19.65
N ALA A 238 -7.60 -16.48 -20.88
CA ALA A 238 -7.63 -17.82 -21.47
C ALA A 238 -6.74 -18.81 -20.67
N TYR A 239 -5.56 -18.35 -20.21
CA TYR A 239 -4.66 -19.15 -19.39
C TYR A 239 -5.33 -19.59 -18.07
N TRP A 240 -5.89 -18.66 -17.31
CA TRP A 240 -6.54 -18.97 -16.03
C TRP A 240 -7.88 -19.70 -16.21
N GLN A 241 -8.65 -19.39 -17.25
CA GLN A 241 -9.90 -20.09 -17.57
C GLN A 241 -9.62 -21.58 -17.81
N LYS A 242 -8.58 -21.92 -18.56
CA LYS A 242 -8.14 -23.32 -18.78
C LYS A 242 -7.88 -24.07 -17.46
N LEU A 243 -7.22 -23.43 -16.49
CA LEU A 243 -6.92 -24.04 -15.21
C LEU A 243 -8.17 -24.18 -14.32
N ILE A 244 -9.07 -23.20 -14.37
CA ILE A 244 -10.37 -23.24 -13.66
C ILE A 244 -11.25 -24.36 -14.23
N ASP A 245 -11.42 -24.44 -15.55
CA ASP A 245 -12.23 -25.44 -16.21
C ASP A 245 -11.72 -26.87 -15.96
N ALA A 246 -10.41 -27.02 -15.90
CA ALA A 246 -9.74 -28.26 -15.53
C ALA A 246 -9.79 -28.57 -14.03
N LYS A 247 -10.32 -27.67 -13.19
CA LYS A 247 -10.29 -27.76 -11.72
C LYS A 247 -8.85 -27.94 -11.19
N ALA A 248 -7.87 -27.34 -11.85
CA ALA A 248 -6.48 -27.39 -11.47
C ALA A 248 -6.07 -26.29 -10.48
N VAL A 249 -6.93 -25.28 -10.31
CA VAL A 249 -6.86 -24.25 -9.28
C VAL A 249 -8.18 -24.20 -8.52
N ASP A 250 -8.11 -23.80 -7.25
CA ASP A 250 -9.32 -23.55 -6.44
C ASP A 250 -9.86 -22.13 -6.76
N THR A 251 -11.15 -21.94 -6.58
CA THR A 251 -11.81 -20.62 -6.75
C THR A 251 -12.54 -20.20 -5.47
N ALA A 252 -12.20 -20.81 -4.34
CA ALA A 252 -12.73 -20.43 -3.04
C ALA A 252 -12.27 -19.01 -2.67
N PRO A 253 -13.02 -18.28 -1.81
CA PRO A 253 -12.65 -16.96 -1.36
C PRO A 253 -11.28 -16.96 -0.67
N VAL A 254 -10.40 -16.03 -1.10
CA VAL A 254 -9.11 -15.77 -0.48
C VAL A 254 -9.25 -14.88 0.76
N TRP A 255 -8.19 -14.75 1.56
CA TRP A 255 -8.14 -13.91 2.77
C TRP A 255 -9.07 -14.37 3.89
N THR A 256 -9.57 -15.60 3.83
CA THR A 256 -10.39 -16.23 4.88
C THR A 256 -9.54 -17.10 5.79
N THR A 257 -10.06 -17.42 6.97
CA THR A 257 -9.42 -18.39 7.88
C THR A 257 -9.21 -19.75 7.19
N GLU A 258 -10.16 -20.18 6.38
CA GLU A 258 -10.13 -21.43 5.62
C GLU A 258 -9.04 -21.42 4.54
N TRP A 259 -8.84 -20.28 3.89
CA TRP A 259 -7.78 -20.10 2.92
C TRP A 259 -6.40 -20.22 3.57
N PHE A 260 -6.15 -19.50 4.69
CA PHE A 260 -4.90 -19.63 5.45
C PHE A 260 -4.68 -21.06 5.96
N ALA A 261 -5.73 -21.74 6.45
CA ALA A 261 -5.65 -23.14 6.83
C ALA A 261 -5.32 -24.05 5.63
N GLY A 262 -5.79 -23.70 4.44
CA GLY A 262 -5.47 -24.39 3.18
C GLY A 262 -3.98 -24.28 2.82
N LEU A 263 -3.38 -23.11 2.97
CA LEU A 263 -1.94 -22.90 2.80
C LEU A 263 -1.14 -23.68 3.86
N ASP A 264 -1.54 -23.56 5.14
CA ASP A 264 -0.83 -24.20 6.25
C ASP A 264 -0.89 -25.74 6.19
N SER A 265 -2.01 -26.32 5.74
CA SER A 265 -2.18 -27.78 5.58
C SER A 265 -1.54 -28.34 4.32
N GLY A 266 -1.24 -27.52 3.31
CA GLY A 266 -0.77 -27.95 1.99
C GLY A 266 -1.87 -28.31 1.01
N LYS A 267 -3.12 -27.89 1.25
CA LYS A 267 -4.19 -27.90 0.24
C LYS A 267 -3.78 -27.04 -0.96
N TYR A 268 -3.15 -25.90 -0.70
CA TYR A 268 -2.51 -25.07 -1.70
C TYR A 268 -0.99 -25.25 -1.60
N ALA A 269 -0.38 -25.67 -2.69
CA ALA A 269 1.04 -26.01 -2.76
C ALA A 269 1.92 -24.79 -3.02
N SER A 270 1.36 -23.69 -3.50
CA SER A 270 2.07 -22.45 -3.73
C SER A 270 1.15 -21.21 -3.61
N TRP A 271 1.78 -20.07 -3.51
CA TRP A 271 1.14 -18.76 -3.55
C TRP A 271 2.04 -17.78 -4.30
N ILE A 272 1.55 -17.25 -5.42
CA ILE A 272 2.16 -16.12 -6.09
C ILE A 272 1.80 -14.88 -5.27
N THR A 273 2.79 -14.23 -4.69
CA THR A 273 2.57 -13.13 -3.75
C THR A 273 3.71 -12.11 -3.78
N ALA A 274 3.49 -11.01 -3.10
CA ALA A 274 4.47 -9.94 -2.96
C ALA A 274 5.39 -10.15 -1.75
N ALA A 275 6.44 -9.33 -1.65
CA ALA A 275 7.47 -9.38 -0.63
C ALA A 275 6.97 -9.23 0.84
N TRP A 276 5.75 -8.75 1.04
CA TRP A 276 5.08 -8.73 2.36
C TRP A 276 4.40 -10.08 2.71
N GLY A 277 4.15 -10.94 1.72
CA GLY A 277 3.52 -12.25 1.91
C GLY A 277 4.27 -13.18 2.87
N PRO A 278 5.61 -13.27 2.80
CA PRO A 278 6.41 -14.09 3.71
C PRO A 278 6.12 -13.87 5.19
N THR A 279 5.99 -12.63 5.61
CA THR A 279 5.71 -12.28 7.01
C THR A 279 4.31 -12.67 7.43
N LEU A 280 3.34 -12.39 6.58
CA LEU A 280 1.95 -12.74 6.83
C LEU A 280 1.81 -14.25 7.04
N MET A 281 2.48 -15.07 6.23
CA MET A 281 2.48 -16.52 6.40
C MET A 281 3.15 -16.95 7.70
N ALA A 282 4.34 -16.43 8.00
CA ALA A 282 5.09 -16.78 9.20
C ALA A 282 4.35 -16.40 10.49
N SER A 283 3.59 -15.31 10.48
CA SER A 283 2.77 -14.89 11.62
C SER A 283 1.49 -15.72 11.79
N SER A 284 0.88 -16.17 10.69
CA SER A 284 -0.44 -16.82 10.67
C SER A 284 -0.40 -18.34 10.71
N MET A 285 0.68 -18.97 10.18
CA MET A 285 0.78 -20.41 9.99
C MET A 285 1.73 -21.05 10.98
N LYS A 286 1.37 -22.21 11.54
CA LYS A 286 2.16 -22.93 12.55
C LYS A 286 2.51 -24.36 12.16
N ALA A 287 1.69 -25.02 11.37
CA ALA A 287 1.88 -26.43 10.98
C ALA A 287 2.87 -26.61 9.83
N SER A 288 3.12 -25.55 9.08
CA SER A 288 4.01 -25.57 7.90
C SER A 288 5.36 -24.87 8.10
N VAL A 289 5.74 -24.58 9.34
CA VAL A 289 7.06 -24.02 9.67
C VAL A 289 8.16 -24.91 9.08
N GLY A 290 9.12 -24.30 8.39
CA GLY A 290 10.25 -24.97 7.74
C GLY A 290 9.95 -25.60 6.37
N LYS A 291 8.66 -25.64 5.94
CA LYS A 291 8.22 -26.32 4.72
C LYS A 291 8.07 -25.42 3.50
N TRP A 292 8.11 -24.11 3.68
CA TRP A 292 7.98 -23.14 2.61
C TRP A 292 9.34 -22.69 2.06
N ARG A 293 9.35 -22.35 0.77
CA ARG A 293 10.50 -21.73 0.10
C ARG A 293 10.00 -20.60 -0.80
N ALA A 294 10.91 -19.67 -1.11
CA ALA A 294 10.67 -18.64 -2.10
C ALA A 294 11.47 -18.91 -3.38
N ALA A 295 10.88 -18.59 -4.52
CA ALA A 295 11.50 -18.59 -5.84
C ALA A 295 11.07 -17.34 -6.61
N PRO A 296 11.78 -16.95 -7.69
CA PRO A 296 11.32 -15.92 -8.60
C PRO A 296 9.91 -16.22 -9.14
N MET A 297 9.14 -15.18 -9.45
CA MET A 297 7.86 -15.32 -10.12
C MET A 297 8.06 -16.01 -11.49
N PRO A 298 7.18 -16.98 -11.88
CA PRO A 298 7.26 -17.61 -13.20
C PRO A 298 7.25 -16.57 -14.32
N GLN A 299 8.05 -16.77 -15.35
CA GLN A 299 8.19 -15.84 -16.47
C GLN A 299 7.35 -16.28 -17.68
N TYR A 300 6.93 -15.35 -18.52
CA TYR A 300 6.21 -15.67 -19.77
C TYR A 300 7.12 -16.29 -20.83
N LYS A 301 8.42 -15.98 -20.78
CA LYS A 301 9.45 -16.65 -21.61
C LYS A 301 10.62 -17.04 -20.73
N LYS A 302 11.15 -18.22 -20.98
CA LYS A 302 12.33 -18.71 -20.26
C LYS A 302 13.51 -17.77 -20.40
N GLY A 303 14.07 -17.35 -19.26
CA GLY A 303 15.20 -16.44 -19.20
C GLY A 303 14.84 -14.95 -19.12
N ASP A 304 13.57 -14.58 -19.26
CA ASP A 304 13.12 -13.21 -18.99
C ASP A 304 13.34 -12.87 -17.50
N LYS A 305 13.44 -11.57 -17.25
CA LYS A 305 13.61 -11.01 -15.90
C LYS A 305 12.68 -9.80 -15.79
N ILE A 306 11.38 -10.08 -15.81
CA ILE A 306 10.33 -9.07 -15.71
C ILE A 306 9.52 -9.38 -14.47
N ASP A 307 9.35 -8.40 -13.64
CA ASP A 307 8.54 -8.50 -12.43
C ASP A 307 7.51 -7.37 -12.37
N SER A 308 6.67 -7.43 -11.38
CA SER A 308 5.62 -6.47 -11.09
C SER A 308 5.57 -6.19 -9.60
N ASN A 309 4.63 -5.34 -9.21
CA ASN A 309 4.44 -4.97 -7.82
C ASN A 309 2.98 -5.15 -7.40
N TRP A 310 2.78 -5.66 -6.19
CA TRP A 310 1.48 -5.75 -5.55
C TRP A 310 1.52 -5.08 -4.17
N GLY A 311 0.74 -4.00 -4.00
CA GLY A 311 0.73 -3.19 -2.79
C GLY A 311 1.91 -2.23 -2.71
N GLY A 312 2.42 -2.05 -1.51
CA GLY A 312 3.43 -1.04 -1.21
C GLY A 312 2.83 0.33 -0.96
N SER A 313 3.51 1.12 -0.15
CA SER A 313 2.99 2.38 0.38
C SER A 313 4.02 3.50 0.35
N ASN A 314 3.51 4.69 0.60
CA ASN A 314 4.27 5.92 0.78
C ASN A 314 3.63 6.78 1.89
N PHE A 315 4.32 7.82 2.29
CA PHE A 315 3.81 8.83 3.22
C PHE A 315 3.53 10.12 2.47
N SER A 316 2.26 10.56 2.46
CA SER A 316 1.79 11.73 1.73
C SER A 316 1.37 12.84 2.68
N ALA A 317 1.76 14.09 2.38
CA ALA A 317 1.27 15.27 3.07
C ALA A 317 0.05 15.84 2.35
N PHE A 318 -0.83 16.54 3.10
CA PHE A 318 -2.06 17.12 2.57
C PHE A 318 -1.94 18.63 2.39
N THR A 319 -2.61 19.16 1.37
CA THR A 319 -2.62 20.61 1.04
C THR A 319 -3.17 21.48 2.17
N THR A 320 -3.95 20.92 3.08
CA THR A 320 -4.54 21.61 4.22
C THR A 320 -3.61 21.71 5.43
N SER A 321 -2.44 21.04 5.39
CA SER A 321 -1.48 21.11 6.50
C SER A 321 -0.88 22.52 6.61
N PRO A 322 -0.97 23.18 7.78
CA PRO A 322 -0.28 24.44 8.01
C PRO A 322 1.22 24.26 8.26
N HIS A 323 1.69 23.01 8.37
CA HIS A 323 3.05 22.61 8.74
C HIS A 323 3.71 21.75 7.63
N LEU A 324 3.52 22.13 6.36
CA LEU A 324 3.95 21.30 5.22
C LEU A 324 5.46 20.99 5.24
N LYS A 325 6.29 21.91 5.72
CA LYS A 325 7.74 21.69 5.84
C LYS A 325 8.06 20.57 6.85
N GLU A 326 7.45 20.64 8.03
CA GLU A 326 7.63 19.64 9.09
C GLU A 326 6.97 18.31 8.72
N ALA A 327 5.81 18.34 8.04
CA ALA A 327 5.15 17.16 7.48
C ALA A 327 6.03 16.48 6.42
N THR A 328 6.67 17.23 5.53
CA THR A 328 7.63 16.70 4.56
C THR A 328 8.86 16.11 5.24
N LEU A 329 9.40 16.77 6.25
CA LEU A 329 10.54 16.26 7.04
C LEU A 329 10.18 14.94 7.73
N PHE A 330 8.99 14.88 8.32
CA PHE A 330 8.48 13.66 8.95
C PHE A 330 8.29 12.53 7.94
N ALA A 331 7.59 12.76 6.83
CA ALA A 331 7.41 11.77 5.78
C ALA A 331 8.76 11.26 5.24
N THR A 332 9.71 12.17 5.02
CA THR A 332 11.07 11.84 4.54
C THR A 332 11.83 10.99 5.56
N PHE A 333 11.67 11.24 6.85
CA PHE A 333 12.26 10.41 7.89
C PHE A 333 11.62 9.01 7.90
N MET A 334 10.30 8.93 7.91
CA MET A 334 9.56 7.67 7.96
C MET A 334 9.91 6.72 6.81
N GLY A 335 10.03 7.23 5.58
CA GLY A 335 10.33 6.43 4.39
C GLY A 335 11.80 6.37 4.02
N GLY A 336 12.61 7.39 4.35
CA GLY A 336 13.97 7.56 3.81
C GLY A 336 15.11 7.53 4.83
N ASP A 337 14.83 7.47 6.14
CA ASP A 337 15.88 7.29 7.16
C ASP A 337 16.33 5.81 7.22
N PRO A 338 17.63 5.51 7.12
CA PRO A 338 18.10 4.13 7.10
C PRO A 338 17.81 3.33 8.38
N GLU A 339 17.80 3.98 9.56
CA GLU A 339 17.46 3.30 10.83
C GLU A 339 15.97 2.96 10.87
N ALA A 340 15.11 3.88 10.43
CA ALA A 340 13.68 3.61 10.26
C ALA A 340 13.45 2.48 9.27
N GLY A 341 14.09 2.50 8.09
CA GLY A 341 13.98 1.45 7.09
C GLY A 341 14.44 0.08 7.61
N LYS A 342 15.54 0.04 8.38
CA LYS A 342 16.02 -1.18 9.02
C LYS A 342 15.02 -1.72 10.06
N PHE A 343 14.40 -0.83 10.84
CA PHE A 343 13.35 -1.20 11.78
C PHE A 343 12.15 -1.82 11.03
N TRP A 344 11.66 -1.16 9.98
CA TRP A 344 10.55 -1.66 9.18
C TRP A 344 10.82 -3.07 8.62
N ASN A 345 12.01 -3.30 8.08
CA ASN A 345 12.35 -4.61 7.53
C ASN A 345 12.54 -5.68 8.61
N THR A 346 13.23 -5.38 9.72
CA THR A 346 13.61 -6.40 10.71
C THR A 346 12.52 -6.67 11.75
N LYS A 347 11.64 -5.71 12.03
CA LYS A 347 10.60 -5.82 13.05
C LYS A 347 9.21 -6.02 12.46
N GLU A 348 8.91 -5.24 11.39
CA GLU A 348 7.60 -5.29 10.75
C GLU A 348 7.66 -6.09 9.43
N PHE A 349 8.86 -6.54 9.04
CA PHE A 349 9.12 -7.38 7.87
C PHE A 349 8.64 -6.76 6.54
N LEU A 350 8.60 -5.45 6.46
CA LEU A 350 8.25 -4.74 5.24
C LEU A 350 9.46 -4.69 4.31
N PHE A 351 9.22 -4.92 3.03
CA PHE A 351 10.30 -4.94 2.07
C PHE A 351 10.73 -3.50 1.75
N PRO A 352 12.04 -3.15 1.95
CA PRO A 352 12.49 -1.78 1.82
C PRO A 352 12.56 -1.32 0.37
N VAL A 353 12.32 -0.02 0.17
CA VAL A 353 12.49 0.66 -1.13
C VAL A 353 13.76 1.50 -1.20
N GLN A 354 14.53 1.57 -0.11
CA GLN A 354 15.81 2.27 -0.06
C GLN A 354 16.90 1.39 -0.69
N LYS A 355 17.56 1.89 -1.74
CA LYS A 355 18.64 1.17 -2.44
C LYS A 355 19.73 0.65 -1.48
N SER A 356 20.10 1.48 -0.49
CA SER A 356 21.12 1.10 0.49
C SER A 356 20.74 -0.08 1.38
N LEU A 357 19.46 -0.30 1.63
CA LEU A 357 18.98 -1.44 2.40
C LEU A 357 18.81 -2.70 1.53
N ILE A 358 18.41 -2.53 0.28
CA ILE A 358 18.33 -3.62 -0.70
C ILE A 358 19.74 -4.15 -1.01
N ASP A 359 20.74 -3.26 -1.05
CA ASP A 359 22.15 -3.62 -1.27
C ASP A 359 22.85 -4.15 0.01
N ASP A 360 22.22 -4.06 1.18
CA ASP A 360 22.74 -4.58 2.45
C ASP A 360 22.63 -6.11 2.47
N LYS A 361 23.76 -6.78 2.17
CA LYS A 361 23.83 -8.25 2.09
C LYS A 361 23.54 -8.95 3.41
N GLU A 362 23.83 -8.33 4.54
CA GLU A 362 23.51 -8.89 5.86
C GLU A 362 22.00 -8.87 6.09
N LEU A 363 21.36 -7.74 5.77
CA LEU A 363 19.93 -7.57 5.90
C LEU A 363 19.16 -8.50 4.94
N MET A 364 19.51 -8.51 3.66
CA MET A 364 18.85 -9.36 2.65
C MET A 364 19.16 -10.84 2.86
N GLY A 365 20.36 -11.18 3.35
CA GLY A 365 20.78 -12.55 3.66
C GLY A 365 20.23 -13.12 4.97
N THR A 366 19.33 -12.40 5.67
CA THR A 366 18.70 -12.88 6.90
C THR A 366 17.89 -14.16 6.63
N LYS A 367 18.22 -15.20 7.39
CA LYS A 367 17.58 -16.52 7.27
C LYS A 367 16.39 -16.63 8.20
N TYR A 368 15.31 -17.22 7.70
CA TYR A 368 14.08 -17.39 8.45
C TYR A 368 13.73 -18.87 8.63
N ASP A 369 13.52 -19.32 9.87
CA ASP A 369 13.19 -20.71 10.20
C ASP A 369 11.90 -21.18 9.52
N PHE A 370 10.91 -20.29 9.37
CA PHE A 370 9.68 -20.59 8.66
C PHE A 370 9.92 -21.05 7.22
N TYR A 371 10.97 -20.54 6.59
CA TYR A 371 11.39 -20.87 5.22
C TYR A 371 12.57 -21.87 5.21
N GLY A 372 12.70 -22.70 6.25
CA GLY A 372 13.75 -23.73 6.32
C GLY A 372 15.16 -23.18 6.26
N GLY A 373 15.37 -21.97 6.78
CA GLY A 373 16.67 -21.31 6.76
C GLY A 373 17.00 -20.59 5.44
N GLN A 374 16.05 -20.42 4.52
CA GLN A 374 16.27 -19.64 3.31
C GLN A 374 16.25 -18.13 3.61
N ALA A 375 17.13 -17.38 2.94
CA ALA A 375 17.12 -15.92 2.90
C ALA A 375 16.12 -15.44 1.83
N VAL A 376 14.83 -15.42 2.17
CA VAL A 376 13.76 -15.09 1.21
C VAL A 376 13.84 -13.66 0.68
N ASN A 377 14.40 -12.73 1.45
CA ASN A 377 14.59 -11.35 1.02
C ASN A 377 15.52 -11.21 -0.19
N GLU A 378 16.47 -12.16 -0.40
CA GLU A 378 17.33 -12.15 -1.60
C GLU A 378 16.52 -12.38 -2.88
N VAL A 379 15.47 -13.21 -2.82
CA VAL A 379 14.58 -13.46 -3.95
C VAL A 379 13.82 -12.19 -4.31
N PHE A 380 13.25 -11.52 -3.32
CA PHE A 380 12.48 -10.28 -3.53
C PHE A 380 13.37 -9.08 -3.88
N ALA A 381 14.62 -9.03 -3.40
CA ALA A 381 15.59 -8.01 -3.81
C ALA A 381 15.97 -8.13 -5.30
N ALA A 382 16.08 -9.36 -5.80
CA ALA A 382 16.27 -9.58 -7.22
C ALA A 382 15.02 -9.17 -8.03
N ALA A 383 13.82 -9.50 -7.55
CA ALA A 383 12.54 -9.14 -8.16
C ALA A 383 12.35 -7.61 -8.23
N GLU A 384 12.67 -6.88 -7.16
CA GLU A 384 12.57 -5.42 -7.08
C GLU A 384 13.28 -4.71 -8.24
N SER A 385 14.46 -5.18 -8.60
CA SER A 385 15.24 -4.61 -9.72
C SER A 385 14.63 -4.90 -11.10
N GLN A 386 13.64 -5.78 -11.18
CA GLN A 386 12.99 -6.26 -12.40
C GLN A 386 11.56 -5.74 -12.57
N VAL A 387 11.05 -4.96 -11.59
CA VAL A 387 9.72 -4.36 -11.68
C VAL A 387 9.65 -3.42 -12.88
N ASP A 388 8.70 -3.68 -13.77
CA ASP A 388 8.49 -2.85 -14.95
C ASP A 388 7.88 -1.49 -14.59
N VAL A 389 8.57 -0.42 -14.93
CA VAL A 389 8.22 0.97 -14.56
C VAL A 389 7.13 1.61 -15.44
N GLY A 390 6.58 0.88 -16.41
CA GLY A 390 5.61 1.42 -17.37
C GLY A 390 4.14 1.34 -16.93
N PHE A 391 3.84 0.77 -15.77
CA PHE A 391 2.46 0.63 -15.29
C PHE A 391 1.92 1.93 -14.67
N GLU A 392 0.67 2.28 -15.01
CA GLU A 392 -0.02 3.45 -14.47
C GLU A 392 -1.36 3.02 -13.86
N PHE A 393 -1.68 3.60 -12.67
CA PHE A 393 -2.97 3.43 -12.03
C PHE A 393 -3.95 4.51 -12.48
N ALA A 394 -5.23 4.15 -12.58
CA ALA A 394 -6.29 5.11 -12.90
C ALA A 394 -6.50 6.13 -11.77
N PRO A 395 -6.94 7.37 -12.07
CA PRO A 395 -7.38 8.34 -11.07
C PRO A 395 -8.60 7.89 -10.24
N PHE A 396 -9.23 6.80 -10.64
CA PHE A 396 -10.36 6.15 -9.97
C PHE A 396 -10.11 4.64 -9.79
N GLN A 397 -8.88 4.28 -9.39
CA GLN A 397 -8.44 2.88 -9.31
C GLN A 397 -9.32 2.01 -8.40
N ASP A 398 -9.84 2.56 -7.31
CA ASP A 398 -10.75 1.81 -6.40
C ASP A 398 -12.01 1.33 -7.14
N TYR A 399 -12.55 2.17 -8.03
CA TYR A 399 -13.69 1.79 -8.85
C TYR A 399 -13.32 0.69 -9.85
N VAL A 400 -12.16 0.83 -10.51
CA VAL A 400 -11.64 -0.20 -11.43
C VAL A 400 -11.49 -1.53 -10.69
N ASN A 401 -10.88 -1.51 -9.51
CA ASN A 401 -10.68 -2.71 -8.70
C ASN A 401 -12.00 -3.39 -8.34
N SER A 402 -13.02 -2.61 -7.91
CA SER A 402 -14.33 -3.17 -7.59
C SER A 402 -14.99 -3.82 -8.81
N GLN A 403 -14.89 -3.20 -10.00
CA GLN A 403 -15.46 -3.74 -11.22
C GLN A 403 -14.74 -5.02 -11.67
N ILE A 404 -13.42 -5.09 -11.55
CA ILE A 404 -12.65 -6.31 -11.85
C ILE A 404 -13.09 -7.44 -10.92
N GLN A 405 -13.18 -7.19 -9.61
CA GLN A 405 -13.60 -8.17 -8.61
C GLN A 405 -15.01 -8.71 -8.89
N ASP A 406 -15.98 -7.81 -9.09
CA ASP A 406 -17.38 -8.17 -9.29
C ASP A 406 -17.57 -8.99 -10.57
N GLU A 407 -16.97 -8.57 -11.68
CA GLU A 407 -17.18 -9.21 -12.98
C GLU A 407 -16.41 -10.54 -13.11
N LEU A 408 -15.21 -10.66 -12.51
CA LEU A 408 -14.50 -11.95 -12.47
C LEU A 408 -15.21 -12.94 -11.54
N ALA A 409 -15.69 -12.50 -10.38
CA ALA A 409 -16.48 -13.34 -9.49
C ALA A 409 -17.78 -13.82 -10.17
N ALA A 410 -18.46 -12.94 -10.92
CA ALA A 410 -19.63 -13.28 -11.71
C ALA A 410 -19.32 -14.32 -12.81
N SER A 411 -18.14 -14.21 -13.47
CA SER A 411 -17.73 -15.21 -14.47
C SER A 411 -17.43 -16.57 -13.85
N ILE A 412 -16.77 -16.61 -12.70
CA ILE A 412 -16.60 -17.87 -11.93
C ILE A 412 -17.95 -18.46 -11.53
N GLY A 413 -18.93 -17.61 -11.22
CA GLY A 413 -20.33 -17.98 -10.96
C GLY A 413 -21.12 -18.42 -12.19
N GLY A 414 -20.50 -18.45 -13.39
CA GLY A 414 -21.13 -18.93 -14.64
C GLY A 414 -21.65 -17.83 -15.57
N LYS A 415 -21.33 -16.54 -15.35
CA LYS A 415 -21.71 -15.43 -16.22
C LYS A 415 -20.65 -15.20 -17.32
N GLY A 416 -20.47 -16.15 -18.20
CA GLY A 416 -19.49 -16.08 -19.28
C GLY A 416 -18.08 -16.43 -18.84
N THR A 417 -17.08 -16.06 -19.65
CA THR A 417 -15.68 -16.33 -19.42
C THR A 417 -14.99 -15.17 -18.68
N LEU A 418 -13.74 -15.39 -18.23
CA LEU A 418 -12.91 -14.32 -17.66
C LEU A 418 -12.63 -13.22 -18.72
N ALA A 419 -12.50 -13.58 -20.00
CA ALA A 419 -12.33 -12.61 -21.10
C ALA A 419 -13.57 -11.73 -21.27
N ASP A 420 -14.79 -12.34 -21.20
CA ASP A 420 -16.05 -11.59 -21.23
C ASP A 420 -16.17 -10.63 -20.02
N ALA A 421 -15.61 -11.01 -18.85
CA ALA A 421 -15.55 -10.13 -17.69
C ALA A 421 -14.76 -8.85 -17.99
N PHE A 422 -13.57 -8.96 -18.60
CA PHE A 422 -12.77 -7.79 -18.97
C PHE A 422 -13.47 -6.91 -20.02
N ASP A 423 -14.24 -7.50 -20.95
CA ASP A 423 -15.05 -6.70 -21.90
C ASP A 423 -16.13 -5.89 -21.17
N ARG A 424 -16.77 -6.46 -20.15
CA ARG A 424 -17.76 -5.75 -19.32
C ARG A 424 -17.11 -4.68 -18.45
N VAL A 425 -15.96 -4.99 -17.82
CA VAL A 425 -15.17 -4.03 -17.05
C VAL A 425 -14.77 -2.84 -17.91
N GLN A 426 -14.25 -3.10 -19.13
CA GLN A 426 -13.89 -2.04 -20.10
C GLN A 426 -15.07 -1.09 -20.35
N ALA A 427 -16.23 -1.62 -20.69
CA ALA A 427 -17.39 -0.81 -20.99
C ALA A 427 -17.85 0.05 -19.79
N THR A 428 -17.84 -0.54 -18.59
CA THR A 428 -18.27 0.13 -17.36
C THR A 428 -17.28 1.21 -16.93
N VAL A 429 -15.98 0.93 -17.02
CA VAL A 429 -14.92 1.86 -16.63
C VAL A 429 -14.82 3.05 -17.60
N VAL A 430 -14.99 2.82 -18.92
CA VAL A 430 -15.05 3.90 -19.93
C VAL A 430 -16.24 4.84 -19.64
N ALA A 431 -17.42 4.29 -19.37
CA ALA A 431 -18.60 5.09 -19.03
C ALA A 431 -18.35 5.91 -17.74
N TYR A 432 -17.81 5.27 -16.71
CA TYR A 432 -17.48 5.95 -15.46
C TYR A 432 -16.47 7.08 -15.64
N ALA A 433 -15.40 6.86 -16.43
CA ALA A 433 -14.41 7.90 -16.70
C ALA A 433 -15.04 9.14 -17.36
N ALA A 434 -15.93 8.93 -18.33
CA ALA A 434 -16.67 10.03 -18.97
C ALA A 434 -17.58 10.79 -17.97
N ASP A 435 -18.27 10.07 -17.07
CA ASP A 435 -19.10 10.66 -16.01
C ASP A 435 -18.25 11.46 -14.99
N GLN A 436 -16.98 11.08 -14.79
CA GLN A 436 -16.01 11.82 -13.96
C GLN A 436 -15.39 13.02 -14.68
N GLY A 437 -15.75 13.28 -15.95
CA GLY A 437 -15.27 14.42 -16.74
C GLY A 437 -13.97 14.18 -17.51
N TYR A 438 -13.52 12.94 -17.63
CA TYR A 438 -12.38 12.59 -18.48
C TYR A 438 -12.81 12.45 -19.93
N THR A 439 -11.93 12.85 -20.85
CA THR A 439 -12.04 12.55 -22.28
C THR A 439 -11.35 11.21 -22.55
N VAL A 440 -12.13 10.17 -22.85
CA VAL A 440 -11.57 8.86 -23.18
C VAL A 440 -11.07 8.88 -24.62
N VAL A 441 -9.80 8.54 -24.84
CA VAL A 441 -9.08 8.58 -26.14
C VAL A 441 -8.54 7.20 -26.54
#